data_0b62b19c8689c300e07078289dfeb587
#
_entry.id   0b62b19c8689c300e07078289dfeb587
#
_cell.length_a   1.000
_cell.length_b   1.000
_cell.length_c   1.000
_cell.angle_alpha   90.00
_cell.angle_beta   90.00
_cell.angle_gamma   90.00
#
_symmetry.space_group_name_H-M   'P 1'
#
loop_
_entity.id
_entity.type
_entity.pdbx_description
1 polymer ?
#
loop_
_entity_poly.entity_id
_entity_poly.type
_entity_poly.pdbx_seq_one_letter_code
_entity_poly.pdbx_strand_id
1 'polypeptide(L)'
;MPVFKRTVLASLSLCLALYASAASAANARSAAPAPAIEDSVVKVFATMRYPDPFKPWTKQGPTDVSGSGVVIDGKRILTNAHVVLYATQVQVQANASGDKVPATVVAVAPGIDLAVLQLDDTSFFDTHPAIKRASELPQIKDTVLAYGFPTGGASLSITKGIVSRIEFVPYNFPVSGLRIQVDAAINPGNSGGPAIAGDRMIGLVFSKLVGKDTQSIGYIIPNEEVDLFLKDIASGHYVGKANIHDDLQTLENPALREFLKLDKSVEGMVVHRPDKSDAAYPLKEWDVISRIGDTPIDNQGMVKIDKDLRVNFSYMIQKLAKDGKLPLTVVRAGKPLKIELPVSAVYPTLVADLQGEYPSYFVYGPLVFSRATRQFLSAFENNANLIRVLGYLKSPLVTRAFDPPTDDLEELVIVSSPFFPHKLANGYSNPAGSVVSSVNGTPVKSLKHLVALLRDLKDPFVTVEFASKGGEALVFSRTAITAATDDILTDNGVRAQGSPDMLAVWQAKAAQ
;
A
#
# COMPACT_ATOMS: atom_id res chain seq x y z
N MET A 1 60.31 29.95 -71.36
CA MET A 1 60.36 29.38 -69.99
C MET A 1 59.88 30.41 -69.00
N PRO A 2 58.60 30.41 -68.66
CA PRO A 2 58.16 30.63 -67.28
C PRO A 2 56.85 29.96 -66.98
N VAL A 3 56.63 28.68 -67.26
CA VAL A 3 55.32 27.99 -66.92
C VAL A 3 55.54 26.97 -65.78
N PHE A 4 56.76 26.61 -65.42
CA PHE A 4 56.99 25.52 -64.42
C PHE A 4 57.04 25.96 -62.95
N LYS A 5 57.07 27.26 -62.64
CA LYS A 5 57.10 27.75 -61.24
C LYS A 5 55.69 28.00 -60.58
N ARG A 6 54.62 28.06 -61.38
CA ARG A 6 53.24 28.29 -60.79
C ARG A 6 52.56 27.03 -60.34
N THR A 7 52.86 25.88 -60.85
CA THR A 7 52.18 24.61 -60.55
C THR A 7 52.66 23.98 -59.24
N VAL A 8 53.88 24.25 -58.77
CA VAL A 8 54.42 23.68 -57.51
C VAL A 8 53.88 24.42 -56.27
N LEU A 9 53.56 25.73 -56.38
CA LEU A 9 52.99 26.47 -55.25
C LEU A 9 51.47 26.15 -55.02
N ALA A 10 50.71 25.80 -56.05
CA ALA A 10 49.34 25.43 -55.95
C ALA A 10 49.11 24.04 -55.26
N SER A 11 50.04 23.13 -55.51
CA SER A 11 50.00 21.76 -54.90
C SER A 11 50.43 21.76 -53.44
N LEU A 12 51.29 22.65 -52.95
CA LEU A 12 51.70 22.76 -51.56
C LEU A 12 50.56 23.41 -50.70
N SER A 13 49.83 24.37 -51.23
CA SER A 13 48.71 25.02 -50.54
C SER A 13 47.50 24.08 -50.37
N LEU A 14 47.28 23.16 -51.32
CA LEU A 14 46.16 22.20 -51.25
C LEU A 14 46.45 21.09 -50.23
N CYS A 15 47.69 20.65 -50.05
CA CYS A 15 48.08 19.68 -49.05
C CYS A 15 48.00 20.23 -47.62
N LEU A 16 48.34 21.51 -47.37
CA LEU A 16 48.18 22.14 -46.07
C LEU A 16 46.70 22.34 -45.66
N ALA A 17 45.83 22.65 -46.61
CA ALA A 17 44.38 22.80 -46.34
C ALA A 17 43.71 21.45 -46.01
N LEU A 18 44.15 20.35 -46.60
CA LEU A 18 43.66 19.01 -46.31
C LEU A 18 44.14 18.50 -44.92
N TYR A 19 45.36 18.84 -44.48
CA TYR A 19 45.84 18.51 -43.15
C TYR A 19 45.16 19.32 -42.02
N ALA A 20 44.80 20.57 -42.26
CA ALA A 20 44.07 21.39 -41.32
C ALA A 20 42.62 20.92 -41.15
N SER A 21 41.97 20.40 -42.20
CA SER A 21 40.62 19.83 -42.14
C SER A 21 40.56 18.47 -41.45
N ALA A 22 41.64 17.65 -41.58
CA ALA A 22 41.75 16.36 -40.89
C ALA A 22 42.03 16.52 -39.39
N ALA A 23 42.78 17.55 -38.97
CA ALA A 23 43.04 17.83 -37.55
C ALA A 23 41.82 18.41 -36.82
N SER A 24 40.90 19.10 -37.52
CA SER A 24 39.63 19.59 -36.93
C SER A 24 38.55 18.49 -36.76
N ALA A 25 38.62 17.43 -37.57
CA ALA A 25 37.69 16.29 -37.46
C ALA A 25 38.08 15.28 -36.34
N ALA A 26 39.35 15.30 -35.90
CA ALA A 26 39.86 14.37 -34.88
C ALA A 26 39.51 14.77 -33.44
N ASN A 27 38.94 15.97 -33.20
CA ASN A 27 38.56 16.46 -31.86
C ASN A 27 37.06 16.56 -31.61
N ALA A 28 36.21 16.11 -32.52
CA ALA A 28 34.85 15.79 -32.19
C ALA A 28 34.87 14.46 -31.39
N ARG A 29 35.18 14.52 -30.08
CA ARG A 29 34.79 13.46 -29.17
C ARG A 29 33.29 13.30 -29.36
N SER A 30 32.88 12.25 -30.06
CA SER A 30 31.51 11.78 -30.05
C SER A 30 31.10 11.70 -28.60
N ALA A 31 30.30 12.66 -28.15
CA ALA A 31 29.60 12.50 -26.87
C ALA A 31 28.89 11.15 -26.95
N ALA A 32 29.20 10.25 -26.03
CA ALA A 32 28.51 8.99 -25.97
C ALA A 32 27.00 9.28 -26.05
N PRO A 33 26.23 8.58 -26.87
CA PRO A 33 24.79 8.81 -26.96
C PRO A 33 24.21 8.77 -25.54
N ALA A 34 23.32 9.70 -25.23
CA ALA A 34 22.63 9.69 -23.95
C ALA A 34 22.02 8.28 -23.74
N PRO A 35 22.16 7.70 -22.56
CA PRO A 35 21.65 6.35 -22.32
C PRO A 35 20.16 6.30 -22.65
N ALA A 36 19.76 5.27 -23.36
CA ALA A 36 18.36 5.08 -23.75
C ALA A 36 17.52 4.78 -22.50
N ILE A 37 16.26 5.23 -22.50
CA ILE A 37 15.31 4.97 -21.39
C ILE A 37 15.20 3.45 -21.15
N GLU A 38 15.24 2.68 -22.22
CA GLU A 38 15.16 1.22 -22.24
C GLU A 38 16.25 0.55 -21.38
N ASP A 39 17.42 1.16 -21.25
CA ASP A 39 18.53 0.66 -20.44
C ASP A 39 18.24 0.78 -18.93
N SER A 40 17.31 1.65 -18.55
CA SER A 40 16.91 1.83 -17.15
C SER A 40 15.71 0.96 -16.76
N VAL A 41 15.08 0.23 -17.70
CA VAL A 41 13.87 -0.57 -17.45
C VAL A 41 14.23 -2.05 -17.32
N VAL A 42 13.76 -2.67 -16.25
CA VAL A 42 14.03 -4.07 -15.96
C VAL A 42 12.74 -4.88 -15.85
N LYS A 43 12.81 -6.16 -16.18
CA LYS A 43 11.77 -7.12 -15.84
C LYS A 43 12.01 -7.65 -14.43
N VAL A 44 10.96 -7.69 -13.63
CA VAL A 44 10.97 -8.22 -12.26
C VAL A 44 10.26 -9.57 -12.25
N PHE A 45 10.88 -10.57 -11.64
CA PHE A 45 10.33 -11.89 -11.38
C PHE A 45 10.24 -12.09 -9.88
N ALA A 46 9.11 -12.59 -9.40
CA ALA A 46 8.90 -12.85 -7.99
C ALA A 46 8.18 -14.18 -7.80
N THR A 47 8.67 -15.01 -6.87
CA THR A 47 7.95 -16.20 -6.41
C THR A 47 7.25 -15.85 -5.10
N MET A 48 5.93 -15.73 -5.16
CA MET A 48 5.07 -15.28 -4.07
C MET A 48 4.65 -16.46 -3.20
N ARG A 49 4.56 -16.23 -1.90
CA ARG A 49 4.02 -17.17 -0.92
C ARG A 49 3.01 -16.41 -0.04
N TYR A 50 1.80 -16.24 -0.54
CA TYR A 50 0.73 -15.55 0.20
C TYR A 50 0.40 -16.24 1.51
N PRO A 51 -0.04 -15.51 2.56
CA PRO A 51 -0.59 -16.13 3.76
C PRO A 51 -1.84 -16.95 3.42
N ASP A 52 -2.02 -18.06 4.12
CA ASP A 52 -3.30 -18.78 4.09
C ASP A 52 -4.13 -18.31 5.31
N PRO A 53 -5.20 -17.52 5.10
CA PRO A 53 -5.96 -16.97 6.21
C PRO A 53 -6.73 -18.01 7.01
N PHE A 54 -6.99 -19.20 6.43
CA PHE A 54 -7.67 -20.31 7.10
C PHE A 54 -6.71 -21.30 7.75
N LYS A 55 -5.45 -21.30 7.30
CA LYS A 55 -4.37 -22.14 7.86
C LYS A 55 -3.18 -21.24 8.20
N PRO A 56 -3.30 -20.39 9.23
CA PRO A 56 -2.31 -19.33 9.49
C PRO A 56 -0.90 -19.84 9.83
N TRP A 57 -0.75 -21.14 10.11
CA TRP A 57 0.54 -21.80 10.29
C TRP A 57 1.26 -22.14 8.99
N THR A 58 0.63 -21.94 7.84
CA THR A 58 1.18 -22.27 6.53
C THR A 58 1.06 -21.10 5.55
N LYS A 59 1.76 -21.23 4.44
CA LYS A 59 1.70 -20.31 3.31
C LYS A 59 1.02 -21.02 2.14
N GLN A 60 0.32 -20.27 1.32
CA GLN A 60 -0.22 -20.81 0.06
C GLN A 60 0.90 -21.37 -0.82
N GLY A 61 0.54 -22.21 -1.80
CA GLY A 61 1.47 -22.70 -2.79
C GLY A 61 2.26 -21.56 -3.47
N PRO A 62 3.51 -21.81 -3.92
CA PRO A 62 4.26 -20.81 -4.62
C PRO A 62 3.57 -20.41 -5.93
N THR A 63 3.54 -19.10 -6.21
CA THR A 63 2.98 -18.52 -7.44
C THR A 63 4.01 -17.60 -8.05
N ASP A 64 4.38 -17.84 -9.30
CA ASP A 64 5.30 -16.96 -10.01
C ASP A 64 4.54 -15.78 -10.62
N VAL A 65 5.05 -14.61 -10.36
CA VAL A 65 4.55 -13.32 -10.85
C VAL A 65 5.67 -12.61 -11.59
N SER A 66 5.33 -11.90 -12.65
CA SER A 66 6.27 -10.99 -13.30
C SER A 66 5.67 -9.59 -13.43
N GLY A 67 6.54 -8.61 -13.31
CA GLY A 67 6.23 -7.20 -13.48
C GLY A 67 7.41 -6.47 -14.09
N SER A 68 7.41 -5.17 -13.97
CA SER A 68 8.46 -4.28 -14.42
C SER A 68 9.08 -3.54 -13.25
N GLY A 69 10.25 -2.97 -13.48
CA GLY A 69 10.93 -2.08 -12.56
C GLY A 69 11.72 -1.03 -13.31
N VAL A 70 12.14 -0.01 -12.62
CA VAL A 70 12.97 1.06 -13.18
C VAL A 70 14.12 1.40 -12.26
N VAL A 71 15.33 1.54 -12.84
CA VAL A 71 16.53 1.95 -12.11
C VAL A 71 16.40 3.41 -11.71
N ILE A 72 16.58 3.69 -10.42
CA ILE A 72 16.54 5.02 -9.82
C ILE A 72 17.87 5.34 -9.11
N ASP A 73 18.03 6.60 -8.72
CA ASP A 73 19.21 7.06 -7.99
C ASP A 73 19.53 6.21 -6.76
N GLY A 74 20.81 6.10 -6.45
CA GLY A 74 21.31 5.34 -5.31
C GLY A 74 21.44 3.84 -5.57
N LYS A 75 21.61 3.43 -6.84
CA LYS A 75 21.77 2.01 -7.24
C LYS A 75 20.61 1.15 -6.72
N ARG A 76 19.38 1.57 -6.98
CA ARG A 76 18.14 0.94 -6.55
C ARG A 76 17.20 0.75 -7.72
N ILE A 77 16.25 -0.15 -7.57
CA ILE A 77 15.20 -0.39 -8.55
C ILE A 77 13.86 -0.12 -7.86
N LEU A 78 13.05 0.73 -8.47
CA LEU A 78 11.67 1.01 -8.04
C LEU A 78 10.72 0.08 -8.79
N THR A 79 9.74 -0.47 -8.08
CA THR A 79 8.66 -1.30 -8.63
C THR A 79 7.38 -1.13 -7.80
N ASN A 80 6.30 -1.81 -8.18
CA ASN A 80 5.09 -1.82 -7.35
C ASN A 80 5.19 -2.84 -6.20
N ALA A 81 4.52 -2.53 -5.08
CA ALA A 81 4.45 -3.43 -3.94
C ALA A 81 3.77 -4.76 -4.30
N HIS A 82 2.66 -4.73 -5.05
CA HIS A 82 1.94 -5.95 -5.44
C HIS A 82 2.76 -6.92 -6.29
N VAL A 83 3.87 -6.46 -6.90
CA VAL A 83 4.79 -7.33 -7.67
C VAL A 83 5.70 -8.14 -6.75
N VAL A 84 5.99 -7.66 -5.52
CA VAL A 84 7.00 -8.25 -4.63
C VAL A 84 6.52 -8.50 -3.20
N LEU A 85 5.31 -8.06 -2.84
CA LEU A 85 4.74 -8.30 -1.51
C LEU A 85 4.54 -9.80 -1.31
N TYR A 86 5.02 -10.37 -0.21
CA TYR A 86 5.08 -11.81 0.06
C TYR A 86 6.01 -12.61 -0.86
N ALA A 87 6.90 -11.97 -1.61
CA ALA A 87 7.89 -12.68 -2.40
C ALA A 87 8.92 -13.37 -1.50
N THR A 88 9.20 -14.64 -1.78
CA THR A 88 10.29 -15.41 -1.15
C THR A 88 11.55 -15.38 -1.98
N GLN A 89 11.42 -15.06 -3.26
CA GLN A 89 12.51 -14.88 -4.19
C GLN A 89 12.15 -13.75 -5.16
N VAL A 90 13.09 -12.85 -5.40
CA VAL A 90 12.96 -11.79 -6.40
C VAL A 90 14.22 -11.82 -7.28
N GLN A 91 14.03 -11.68 -8.58
CA GLN A 91 15.10 -11.54 -9.56
C GLN A 91 14.74 -10.43 -10.54
N VAL A 92 15.76 -9.76 -11.07
CA VAL A 92 15.60 -8.77 -12.13
C VAL A 92 16.35 -9.19 -13.38
N GLN A 93 15.87 -8.78 -14.54
CA GLN A 93 16.45 -9.03 -15.83
C GLN A 93 16.46 -7.72 -16.63
N ALA A 94 17.61 -7.32 -17.12
CA ALA A 94 17.72 -6.15 -17.99
C ALA A 94 17.07 -6.41 -19.35
N ASN A 95 16.69 -5.33 -20.03
CA ASN A 95 16.19 -5.42 -21.39
C ASN A 95 17.24 -6.06 -22.31
N ALA A 96 16.79 -6.95 -23.18
CA ALA A 96 17.63 -7.72 -24.12
C ALA A 96 18.74 -8.59 -23.46
N SER A 97 18.71 -8.80 -22.13
CA SER A 97 19.63 -9.73 -21.44
C SER A 97 18.98 -11.09 -21.24
N GLY A 98 19.80 -12.15 -21.23
CA GLY A 98 19.38 -13.50 -20.81
C GLY A 98 19.52 -13.73 -19.31
N ASP A 99 20.32 -12.91 -18.61
CA ASP A 99 20.72 -13.15 -17.23
C ASP A 99 19.73 -12.56 -16.24
N LYS A 100 19.40 -13.35 -15.21
CA LYS A 100 18.58 -12.94 -14.07
C LYS A 100 19.48 -12.71 -12.86
N VAL A 101 19.42 -11.50 -12.31
CA VAL A 101 20.20 -11.09 -11.14
C VAL A 101 19.31 -11.16 -9.90
N PRO A 102 19.75 -11.82 -8.80
CA PRO A 102 19.02 -11.82 -7.54
C PRO A 102 18.82 -10.41 -6.99
N ALA A 103 17.66 -10.17 -6.42
CA ALA A 103 17.28 -8.89 -5.81
C ALA A 103 16.65 -9.09 -4.44
N THR A 104 16.91 -8.13 -3.54
CA THR A 104 16.33 -8.07 -2.20
C THR A 104 15.35 -6.92 -2.11
N VAL A 105 14.17 -7.17 -1.54
CA VAL A 105 13.17 -6.13 -1.24
C VAL A 105 13.64 -5.40 0.02
N VAL A 106 13.98 -4.12 -0.11
CA VAL A 106 14.51 -3.32 1.01
C VAL A 106 13.48 -2.38 1.62
N ALA A 107 12.44 -2.04 0.88
CA ALA A 107 11.32 -1.26 1.39
C ALA A 107 10.04 -1.57 0.60
N VAL A 108 8.92 -1.60 1.31
CA VAL A 108 7.57 -1.81 0.74
C VAL A 108 6.59 -0.86 1.39
N ALA A 109 5.74 -0.26 0.58
CA ALA A 109 4.62 0.58 0.99
C ALA A 109 3.32 0.07 0.34
N PRO A 110 2.66 -0.97 0.91
CA PRO A 110 1.49 -1.60 0.31
C PRO A 110 0.33 -0.61 0.10
N GLY A 111 0.18 0.37 1.00
CA GLY A 111 -0.89 1.37 0.94
C GLY A 111 -0.86 2.24 -0.32
N ILE A 112 0.33 2.58 -0.82
CA ILE A 112 0.54 3.39 -2.04
C ILE A 112 1.13 2.57 -3.18
N ASP A 113 1.27 1.26 -2.98
CA ASP A 113 1.74 0.28 -3.96
C ASP A 113 3.13 0.56 -4.53
N LEU A 114 4.09 0.91 -3.68
CA LEU A 114 5.49 1.13 -4.05
C LEU A 114 6.42 0.15 -3.31
N ALA A 115 7.50 -0.25 -3.98
CA ALA A 115 8.58 -1.04 -3.40
C ALA A 115 9.93 -0.68 -4.00
N VAL A 116 10.99 -0.85 -3.21
CA VAL A 116 12.38 -0.66 -3.63
C VAL A 116 13.13 -1.98 -3.52
N LEU A 117 13.87 -2.31 -4.58
CA LEU A 117 14.77 -3.45 -4.65
C LEU A 117 16.20 -2.99 -4.65
N GLN A 118 17.06 -3.82 -4.09
CA GLN A 118 18.52 -3.69 -4.12
C GLN A 118 19.14 -4.96 -4.71
N LEU A 119 20.23 -4.82 -5.43
CA LEU A 119 21.02 -5.93 -5.96
C LEU A 119 22.30 -6.09 -5.15
N ASP A 120 22.72 -7.33 -4.93
CA ASP A 120 24.01 -7.63 -4.29
C ASP A 120 25.17 -7.22 -5.22
N ASP A 121 25.03 -7.49 -6.51
CA ASP A 121 26.00 -7.05 -7.52
C ASP A 121 25.64 -5.65 -8.05
N THR A 122 26.35 -4.65 -7.55
CA THR A 122 26.14 -3.25 -7.94
C THR A 122 26.78 -2.90 -9.29
N SER A 123 27.56 -3.78 -9.92
CA SER A 123 28.12 -3.56 -11.26
C SER A 123 27.04 -3.51 -12.34
N PHE A 124 25.88 -4.12 -12.07
CA PHE A 124 24.70 -4.01 -12.91
C PHE A 124 24.37 -2.56 -13.28
N PHE A 125 24.51 -1.63 -12.34
CA PHE A 125 24.14 -0.22 -12.53
C PHE A 125 25.18 0.58 -13.35
N ASP A 126 26.34 0.02 -13.67
CA ASP A 126 27.35 0.69 -14.51
C ASP A 126 26.89 0.77 -15.98
N THR A 127 26.06 -0.19 -16.41
CA THR A 127 25.45 -0.23 -17.75
C THR A 127 23.96 0.08 -17.76
N HIS A 128 23.31 0.13 -16.60
CA HIS A 128 21.88 0.42 -16.45
C HIS A 128 21.71 1.66 -15.55
N PRO A 129 21.82 2.86 -16.14
CA PRO A 129 21.81 4.11 -15.36
C PRO A 129 20.44 4.44 -14.79
N ALA A 130 20.43 5.26 -13.72
CA ALA A 130 19.21 5.78 -13.16
C ALA A 130 18.46 6.67 -14.15
N ILE A 131 17.14 6.49 -14.21
CA ILE A 131 16.27 7.32 -15.05
C ILE A 131 16.15 8.73 -14.49
N LYS A 132 16.10 9.73 -15.38
CA LYS A 132 15.82 11.11 -14.98
C LYS A 132 14.34 11.25 -14.63
N ARG A 133 14.04 11.75 -13.42
CA ARG A 133 12.67 11.98 -12.96
C ARG A 133 12.26 13.43 -13.16
N ALA A 134 11.00 13.68 -13.51
CA ALA A 134 10.40 15.01 -13.53
C ALA A 134 10.13 15.47 -12.09
N SER A 135 10.37 16.75 -11.81
CA SER A 135 10.08 17.39 -10.52
C SER A 135 8.64 17.92 -10.42
N GLU A 136 7.97 18.08 -11.56
CA GLU A 136 6.63 18.63 -11.67
C GLU A 136 5.65 17.59 -12.21
N LEU A 137 4.38 17.79 -11.91
CA LEU A 137 3.30 17.01 -12.52
C LEU A 137 3.17 17.32 -14.00
N PRO A 138 2.85 16.34 -14.84
CA PRO A 138 2.57 16.59 -16.27
C PRO A 138 1.28 17.40 -16.41
N GLN A 139 1.12 18.02 -17.58
CA GLN A 139 -0.12 18.68 -17.93
C GLN A 139 -1.12 17.70 -18.56
N ILE A 140 -2.41 18.01 -18.41
CA ILE A 140 -3.47 17.29 -19.14
C ILE A 140 -3.22 17.44 -20.64
N LYS A 141 -3.36 16.33 -21.39
CA LYS A 141 -3.04 16.15 -22.82
C LYS A 141 -1.55 15.94 -23.13
N ASP A 142 -0.64 15.99 -22.17
CA ASP A 142 0.74 15.61 -22.43
C ASP A 142 0.81 14.17 -22.94
N THR A 143 1.66 13.95 -23.94
CA THR A 143 1.94 12.61 -24.44
C THR A 143 2.71 11.81 -23.42
N VAL A 144 2.28 10.59 -23.16
CA VAL A 144 2.90 9.65 -22.23
C VAL A 144 3.27 8.36 -22.94
N LEU A 145 4.49 7.89 -22.71
CA LEU A 145 4.96 6.55 -23.09
C LEU A 145 5.08 5.70 -21.83
N ALA A 146 4.38 4.57 -21.77
CA ALA A 146 4.48 3.60 -20.68
C ALA A 146 5.37 2.44 -21.13
N TYR A 147 6.44 2.20 -20.39
CA TYR A 147 7.42 1.14 -20.64
C TYR A 147 7.18 -0.02 -19.67
N GLY A 148 7.29 -1.24 -20.15
CA GLY A 148 7.17 -2.40 -19.28
C GLY A 148 7.21 -3.73 -20.01
N PHE A 149 7.21 -4.83 -19.23
CA PHE A 149 7.25 -6.20 -19.73
C PHE A 149 5.89 -6.87 -19.49
N PRO A 150 4.96 -6.84 -20.45
CA PRO A 150 3.65 -7.44 -20.26
C PRO A 150 3.77 -8.93 -19.97
N THR A 151 2.81 -9.46 -19.20
CA THR A 151 2.76 -10.89 -18.82
C THR A 151 2.77 -11.78 -20.06
N GLY A 152 3.65 -12.78 -20.07
CA GLY A 152 3.88 -13.67 -21.20
C GLY A 152 4.80 -13.13 -22.29
N GLY A 153 5.19 -11.83 -22.24
CA GLY A 153 6.17 -11.24 -23.16
C GLY A 153 7.61 -11.36 -22.63
N ALA A 154 8.56 -11.63 -23.53
CA ALA A 154 10.00 -11.61 -23.20
C ALA A 154 10.63 -10.23 -23.45
N SER A 155 10.07 -9.44 -24.34
CA SER A 155 10.61 -8.16 -24.79
C SER A 155 9.92 -6.99 -24.13
N LEU A 156 10.64 -5.88 -23.99
CA LEU A 156 10.11 -4.60 -23.54
C LEU A 156 8.99 -4.12 -24.49
N SER A 157 7.90 -3.68 -23.93
CA SER A 157 6.77 -3.07 -24.63
C SER A 157 6.69 -1.59 -24.30
N ILE A 158 6.37 -0.78 -25.28
CA ILE A 158 6.14 0.64 -25.14
C ILE A 158 4.75 0.95 -25.65
N THR A 159 3.89 1.48 -24.80
CA THR A 159 2.54 1.93 -25.17
C THR A 159 2.46 3.44 -25.06
N LYS A 160 1.69 4.07 -25.97
CA LYS A 160 1.55 5.51 -26.05
C LYS A 160 0.11 5.93 -25.73
N GLY A 161 -0.03 7.01 -24.99
CA GLY A 161 -1.29 7.66 -24.70
C GLY A 161 -1.08 9.11 -24.29
N ILE A 162 -2.10 9.70 -23.66
CA ILE A 162 -2.05 11.06 -23.12
C ILE A 162 -2.47 11.06 -21.64
N VAL A 163 -2.07 12.09 -20.92
CA VAL A 163 -2.62 12.42 -19.60
C VAL A 163 -4.08 12.85 -19.75
N SER A 164 -5.00 12.04 -19.22
CA SER A 164 -6.43 12.32 -19.29
C SER A 164 -6.90 13.19 -18.13
N ARG A 165 -6.40 12.92 -16.90
CA ARG A 165 -6.68 13.71 -15.69
C ARG A 165 -5.71 13.37 -14.56
N ILE A 166 -5.66 14.26 -13.56
CA ILE A 166 -4.91 14.04 -12.32
C ILE A 166 -5.89 14.17 -11.17
N GLU A 167 -5.91 13.18 -10.27
CA GLU A 167 -6.88 13.10 -9.18
C GLU A 167 -6.19 12.68 -7.88
N PHE A 168 -6.74 13.12 -6.74
CA PHE A 168 -6.40 12.60 -5.43
C PHE A 168 -7.50 11.65 -4.99
N VAL A 169 -7.21 10.36 -5.00
CA VAL A 169 -8.19 9.27 -4.81
C VAL A 169 -7.62 8.13 -3.96
N PRO A 170 -8.49 7.25 -3.42
CA PRO A 170 -8.03 6.07 -2.70
C PRO A 170 -7.13 5.17 -3.56
N TYR A 171 -6.05 4.69 -2.98
CA TYR A 171 -5.21 3.59 -3.49
C TYR A 171 -5.69 2.26 -2.91
N ASN A 172 -5.07 1.86 -1.80
CA ASN A 172 -5.51 0.74 -0.98
C ASN A 172 -5.99 1.32 0.34
N PHE A 173 -7.28 1.15 0.61
CA PHE A 173 -7.88 1.71 1.83
C PHE A 173 -7.02 1.37 3.07
N PRO A 174 -6.76 2.31 4.00
CA PRO A 174 -7.32 3.67 4.06
C PRO A 174 -6.50 4.75 3.34
N VAL A 175 -5.50 4.41 2.55
CA VAL A 175 -4.55 5.35 1.96
C VAL A 175 -5.11 5.97 0.68
N SER A 176 -4.98 7.29 0.57
CA SER A 176 -5.27 8.08 -0.63
C SER A 176 -4.03 8.80 -1.14
N GLY A 177 -4.00 9.10 -2.42
CA GLY A 177 -2.89 9.80 -3.04
C GLY A 177 -3.20 10.31 -4.44
N LEU A 178 -2.26 11.03 -5.02
CA LEU A 178 -2.36 11.45 -6.41
C LEU A 178 -2.28 10.25 -7.35
N ARG A 179 -3.08 10.29 -8.39
CA ARG A 179 -3.01 9.40 -9.55
C ARG A 179 -3.10 10.20 -10.84
N ILE A 180 -2.29 9.84 -11.80
CA ILE A 180 -2.40 10.32 -13.17
C ILE A 180 -3.13 9.24 -13.96
N GLN A 181 -4.30 9.58 -14.49
CA GLN A 181 -5.02 8.72 -15.42
C GLN A 181 -4.53 8.97 -16.84
N VAL A 182 -4.27 7.88 -17.57
CA VAL A 182 -3.86 7.89 -18.97
C VAL A 182 -4.74 6.96 -19.79
N ASP A 183 -4.84 7.23 -21.08
CA ASP A 183 -5.52 6.36 -22.06
C ASP A 183 -4.56 5.39 -22.76
N ALA A 184 -3.29 5.36 -22.34
CA ALA A 184 -2.34 4.33 -22.78
C ALA A 184 -2.81 2.94 -22.36
N ALA A 185 -2.68 1.96 -23.24
CA ALA A 185 -2.98 0.56 -22.93
C ALA A 185 -1.98 0.01 -21.89
N ILE A 186 -2.42 -0.10 -20.64
CA ILE A 186 -1.65 -0.68 -19.55
C ILE A 186 -2.16 -2.10 -19.30
N ASN A 187 -1.29 -3.08 -19.53
CA ASN A 187 -1.57 -4.50 -19.36
C ASN A 187 -0.86 -5.05 -18.12
N PRO A 188 -1.35 -6.17 -17.54
CA PRO A 188 -0.63 -6.88 -16.50
C PRO A 188 0.82 -7.16 -16.90
N GLY A 189 1.76 -6.90 -15.99
CA GLY A 189 3.20 -6.97 -16.24
C GLY A 189 3.86 -5.61 -16.54
N ASN A 190 3.14 -4.61 -17.05
CA ASN A 190 3.66 -3.24 -17.18
C ASN A 190 3.78 -2.52 -15.83
N SER A 191 3.07 -3.01 -14.81
CA SER A 191 3.18 -2.49 -13.43
C SER A 191 4.63 -2.45 -12.95
N GLY A 192 5.05 -1.32 -12.38
CA GLY A 192 6.41 -1.08 -11.92
C GLY A 192 7.34 -0.48 -12.98
N GLY A 193 6.92 -0.43 -14.23
CA GLY A 193 7.68 0.26 -15.28
C GLY A 193 7.48 1.78 -15.25
N PRO A 194 8.39 2.56 -15.86
CA PRO A 194 8.27 4.02 -15.88
C PRO A 194 7.25 4.51 -16.90
N ALA A 195 6.55 5.58 -16.55
CA ALA A 195 5.79 6.42 -17.47
C ALA A 195 6.61 7.66 -17.79
N ILE A 196 6.78 7.95 -19.08
CA ILE A 196 7.67 8.99 -19.60
C ILE A 196 6.84 10.06 -20.32
N ALA A 197 7.09 11.31 -19.97
CA ALA A 197 6.65 12.47 -20.75
C ALA A 197 7.88 13.28 -21.16
N GLY A 198 8.02 13.58 -22.45
CA GLY A 198 9.27 14.13 -22.99
C GLY A 198 10.43 13.15 -22.82
N ASP A 199 11.45 13.55 -22.06
CA ASP A 199 12.67 12.75 -21.77
C ASP A 199 12.76 12.33 -20.29
N ARG A 200 11.68 12.50 -19.49
CA ARG A 200 11.68 12.29 -18.04
C ARG A 200 10.56 11.38 -17.60
N MET A 201 10.86 10.57 -16.58
CA MET A 201 9.86 9.80 -15.87
C MET A 201 8.93 10.74 -15.10
N ILE A 202 7.61 10.63 -15.31
CA ILE A 202 6.58 11.34 -14.56
C ILE A 202 5.99 10.52 -13.43
N GLY A 203 6.24 9.23 -13.41
CA GLY A 203 5.78 8.32 -12.38
C GLY A 203 5.88 6.85 -12.78
N LEU A 204 5.36 5.98 -11.93
CA LEU A 204 5.40 4.53 -12.07
C LEU A 204 4.07 4.01 -12.60
N VAL A 205 4.11 3.19 -13.63
CA VAL A 205 2.92 2.54 -14.19
C VAL A 205 2.29 1.62 -13.14
N PHE A 206 0.99 1.74 -12.97
CA PHE A 206 0.20 0.99 -12.01
C PHE A 206 -1.05 0.45 -12.71
N SER A 207 -1.11 -0.84 -12.94
CA SER A 207 -2.29 -1.49 -13.51
C SER A 207 -3.23 -1.91 -12.39
N LYS A 208 -4.37 -1.24 -12.25
CA LYS A 208 -5.47 -1.72 -11.43
C LYS A 208 -6.55 -2.30 -12.35
N LEU A 209 -6.94 -3.54 -12.11
CA LEU A 209 -8.15 -4.10 -12.69
C LEU A 209 -9.35 -3.34 -12.11
N VAL A 210 -9.80 -2.32 -12.81
CA VAL A 210 -11.04 -1.60 -12.49
C VAL A 210 -12.13 -2.22 -13.34
N GLY A 211 -13.00 -3.04 -12.73
CA GLY A 211 -14.25 -3.54 -13.27
C GLY A 211 -14.18 -4.23 -14.65
N LYS A 212 -15.10 -5.17 -14.91
CA LYS A 212 -15.17 -5.94 -16.17
C LYS A 212 -15.44 -5.09 -17.43
N ASP A 213 -15.83 -3.82 -17.27
CA ASP A 213 -16.32 -2.98 -18.37
C ASP A 213 -15.47 -1.73 -18.66
N THR A 214 -14.34 -1.53 -17.96
CA THR A 214 -13.44 -0.38 -18.20
C THR A 214 -12.25 -0.81 -19.05
N GLN A 215 -12.37 -0.68 -20.35
CA GLN A 215 -11.26 -0.87 -21.29
C GLN A 215 -10.42 0.42 -21.40
N SER A 216 -9.10 0.25 -21.44
CA SER A 216 -8.11 1.31 -21.77
C SER A 216 -7.97 2.44 -20.74
N ILE A 217 -8.20 2.20 -19.45
CA ILE A 217 -7.86 3.16 -18.41
C ILE A 217 -6.63 2.67 -17.66
N GLY A 218 -5.53 3.40 -17.81
CA GLY A 218 -4.30 3.18 -17.07
C GLY A 218 -4.13 4.23 -15.97
N TYR A 219 -3.42 3.87 -14.91
CA TYR A 219 -3.04 4.79 -13.85
C TYR A 219 -1.53 4.78 -13.64
N ILE A 220 -1.01 5.94 -13.26
CA ILE A 220 0.39 6.17 -12.93
C ILE A 220 0.45 6.72 -11.52
N ILE A 221 1.34 6.18 -10.70
CA ILE A 221 1.74 6.74 -9.41
C ILE A 221 2.74 7.86 -9.70
N PRO A 222 2.42 9.15 -9.48
CA PRO A 222 3.30 10.25 -9.86
C PRO A 222 4.57 10.29 -9.02
N ASN A 223 5.62 10.93 -9.56
CA ASN A 223 6.90 11.11 -8.86
C ASN A 223 6.76 11.76 -7.49
N GLU A 224 5.76 12.62 -7.29
CA GLU A 224 5.51 13.24 -5.99
C GLU A 224 5.22 12.20 -4.90
N GLU A 225 4.44 11.15 -5.22
CA GLU A 225 4.19 10.04 -4.30
C GLU A 225 5.45 9.18 -4.12
N VAL A 226 6.21 8.97 -5.21
CA VAL A 226 7.50 8.26 -5.17
C VAL A 226 8.50 9.01 -4.30
N ASP A 227 8.60 10.32 -4.41
CA ASP A 227 9.54 11.14 -3.63
C ASP A 227 9.20 11.13 -2.14
N LEU A 228 7.90 11.19 -1.79
CA LEU A 228 7.46 11.05 -0.41
C LEU A 228 7.85 9.69 0.16
N PHE A 229 7.61 8.61 -0.58
CA PHE A 229 8.01 7.27 -0.19
C PHE A 229 9.53 7.15 -0.01
N LEU A 230 10.32 7.62 -0.98
CA LEU A 230 11.78 7.55 -0.93
C LEU A 230 12.38 8.37 0.22
N LYS A 231 11.77 9.52 0.53
CA LYS A 231 12.13 10.35 1.68
C LYS A 231 11.84 9.64 3.00
N ASP A 232 10.68 9.01 3.09
CA ASP A 232 10.23 8.34 4.31
C ASP A 232 11.13 7.14 4.63
N ILE A 233 11.40 6.27 3.65
CA ILE A 233 12.29 5.11 3.85
C ILE A 233 13.75 5.49 4.11
N ALA A 234 14.19 6.68 3.73
CA ALA A 234 15.53 7.17 4.05
C ALA A 234 15.70 7.40 5.57
N SER A 235 14.61 7.57 6.31
CA SER A 235 14.59 7.67 7.79
C SER A 235 14.53 6.31 8.49
N GLY A 236 14.49 5.21 7.74
CA GLY A 236 14.54 3.83 8.24
C GLY A 236 13.41 2.92 7.78
N HIS A 237 12.18 3.39 7.74
CA HIS A 237 11.03 2.62 7.30
C HIS A 237 9.91 3.53 6.80
N TYR A 238 9.00 2.98 6.00
CA TYR A 238 7.81 3.71 5.55
C TYR A 238 6.81 3.86 6.69
N VAL A 239 6.51 5.09 7.06
CA VAL A 239 5.59 5.44 8.16
C VAL A 239 4.14 5.54 7.66
N GLY A 240 3.94 5.86 6.39
CA GLY A 240 2.64 6.09 5.80
C GLY A 240 2.29 7.57 5.64
N LYS A 241 1.05 7.85 5.24
CA LYS A 241 0.57 9.21 4.94
C LYS A 241 -0.37 9.69 6.04
N ALA A 242 -0.05 10.84 6.63
CA ALA A 242 -0.94 11.48 7.58
C ALA A 242 -2.32 11.78 6.95
N ASN A 243 -3.38 11.61 7.73
CA ASN A 243 -4.75 11.84 7.29
C ASN A 243 -5.59 12.48 8.41
N ILE A 244 -6.74 13.07 8.02
CA ILE A 244 -7.82 13.51 8.91
C ILE A 244 -8.79 12.34 9.03
N HIS A 245 -9.16 12.01 10.26
CA HIS A 245 -10.05 10.87 10.55
C HIS A 245 -11.45 11.31 10.98
N ASP A 246 -11.69 12.62 11.01
CA ASP A 246 -13.00 13.23 11.29
C ASP A 246 -13.98 12.94 10.15
N ASP A 247 -15.25 12.71 10.47
CA ASP A 247 -16.31 12.59 9.47
C ASP A 247 -16.66 13.97 8.91
N LEU A 248 -16.37 14.17 7.64
CA LEU A 248 -16.61 15.44 6.95
C LEU A 248 -17.69 15.30 5.90
N GLN A 249 -18.43 16.39 5.67
CA GLN A 249 -19.42 16.48 4.59
C GLN A 249 -19.27 17.78 3.81
N THR A 250 -19.75 17.78 2.54
CA THR A 250 -19.75 18.96 1.67
C THR A 250 -20.71 20.04 2.18
N LEU A 251 -20.39 21.30 1.85
CA LEU A 251 -21.21 22.47 2.21
C LEU A 251 -22.06 22.98 1.02
N GLU A 252 -22.41 22.12 0.09
CA GLU A 252 -23.16 22.48 -1.11
C GLU A 252 -24.66 22.68 -0.84
N ASN A 253 -25.20 22.00 0.18
CA ASN A 253 -26.63 22.05 0.47
C ASN A 253 -27.05 23.41 1.07
N PRO A 254 -28.01 24.15 0.47
CA PRO A 254 -28.45 25.46 0.96
C PRO A 254 -29.07 25.41 2.36
N ALA A 255 -29.85 24.37 2.69
CA ALA A 255 -30.47 24.24 4.01
C ALA A 255 -29.43 24.01 5.10
N LEU A 256 -28.34 23.27 4.82
CA LEU A 256 -27.22 23.11 5.74
C LEU A 256 -26.53 24.45 6.02
N ARG A 257 -26.29 25.24 4.98
CA ARG A 257 -25.73 26.60 5.11
C ARG A 257 -26.61 27.52 5.96
N GLU A 258 -27.92 27.48 5.75
CA GLU A 258 -28.92 28.24 6.52
C GLU A 258 -28.95 27.79 7.97
N PHE A 259 -28.96 26.47 8.21
CA PHE A 259 -28.90 25.88 9.57
C PHE A 259 -27.67 26.37 10.34
N LEU A 260 -26.51 26.40 9.68
CA LEU A 260 -25.26 26.88 10.25
C LEU A 260 -25.13 28.40 10.27
N LYS A 261 -26.12 29.14 9.74
CA LYS A 261 -26.17 30.61 9.66
C LYS A 261 -24.91 31.22 9.00
N LEU A 262 -24.44 30.58 7.92
CA LEU A 262 -23.22 30.96 7.25
C LEU A 262 -23.46 32.08 6.23
N ASP A 263 -22.54 33.06 6.22
CA ASP A 263 -22.45 34.00 5.13
C ASP A 263 -22.13 33.29 3.80
N LYS A 264 -22.58 33.88 2.68
CA LYS A 264 -22.37 33.32 1.33
C LYS A 264 -20.88 33.17 0.95
N SER A 265 -20.01 33.98 1.54
CA SER A 265 -18.57 33.94 1.32
C SER A 265 -17.84 32.80 2.05
N VAL A 266 -18.50 32.15 3.02
CA VAL A 266 -17.91 31.04 3.74
C VAL A 266 -18.02 29.77 2.89
N GLU A 267 -16.90 29.21 2.53
CA GLU A 267 -16.78 27.92 1.83
C GLU A 267 -15.96 26.94 2.66
N GLY A 268 -16.10 25.63 2.39
CA GLY A 268 -15.31 24.59 3.07
C GLY A 268 -16.06 23.27 3.27
N MET A 269 -15.51 22.45 4.16
CA MET A 269 -16.06 21.17 4.59
C MET A 269 -16.60 21.26 6.01
N VAL A 270 -17.77 20.68 6.22
CA VAL A 270 -18.41 20.65 7.55
C VAL A 270 -17.94 19.42 8.31
N VAL A 271 -17.52 19.59 9.54
CA VAL A 271 -17.26 18.50 10.48
C VAL A 271 -18.61 17.99 11.00
N HIS A 272 -19.00 16.79 10.55
CA HIS A 272 -20.22 16.13 11.02
C HIS A 272 -19.98 15.39 12.34
N ARG A 273 -18.84 14.67 12.42
CA ARG A 273 -18.43 13.96 13.64
C ARG A 273 -16.92 14.09 13.83
N PRO A 274 -16.46 14.74 14.90
CA PRO A 274 -15.06 14.74 15.26
C PRO A 274 -14.55 13.32 15.58
N ASP A 275 -13.29 13.03 15.23
CA ASP A 275 -12.64 11.75 15.52
C ASP A 275 -12.61 11.44 17.03
N LYS A 276 -12.46 12.49 17.85
CA LYS A 276 -12.45 12.37 19.31
C LYS A 276 -13.52 13.27 19.95
N SER A 277 -14.22 12.71 20.92
CA SER A 277 -15.23 13.43 21.72
C SER A 277 -14.62 14.25 22.87
N ASP A 278 -13.30 14.19 23.07
CA ASP A 278 -12.59 14.95 24.09
C ASP A 278 -12.78 16.46 23.90
N ALA A 279 -13.05 17.18 25.03
CA ALA A 279 -13.20 18.63 25.05
C ALA A 279 -11.95 19.39 24.53
N ALA A 280 -10.75 18.82 24.72
CA ALA A 280 -9.49 19.38 24.24
C ALA A 280 -9.26 19.15 22.74
N TYR A 281 -10.02 18.26 22.07
CA TYR A 281 -9.86 18.01 20.65
C TYR A 281 -10.19 19.28 19.85
N PRO A 282 -9.34 19.70 18.88
CA PRO A 282 -9.46 21.02 18.26
C PRO A 282 -10.72 21.19 17.39
N LEU A 283 -11.16 20.14 16.67
CA LEU A 283 -12.39 20.18 15.86
C LEU A 283 -13.61 19.89 16.71
N LYS A 284 -14.72 20.54 16.38
CA LYS A 284 -16.02 20.34 17.00
C LYS A 284 -17.07 20.04 15.92
N GLU A 285 -18.13 19.36 16.30
CA GLU A 285 -19.29 19.17 15.43
C GLU A 285 -19.80 20.54 14.92
N TRP A 286 -20.10 20.60 13.64
CA TRP A 286 -20.55 21.79 12.92
C TRP A 286 -19.48 22.87 12.66
N ASP A 287 -18.20 22.63 12.95
CA ASP A 287 -17.14 23.48 12.42
C ASP A 287 -17.10 23.39 10.89
N VAL A 288 -16.77 24.49 10.23
CA VAL A 288 -16.51 24.49 8.78
C VAL A 288 -15.01 24.67 8.56
N ILE A 289 -14.33 23.65 8.05
CA ILE A 289 -12.92 23.75 7.67
C ILE A 289 -12.84 24.54 6.36
N SER A 290 -12.50 25.82 6.47
CA SER A 290 -12.48 26.75 5.33
C SER A 290 -11.13 26.86 4.66
N ARG A 291 -10.03 26.54 5.37
CA ARG A 291 -8.67 26.60 4.82
C ARG A 291 -7.80 25.50 5.40
N ILE A 292 -6.87 25.03 4.59
CA ILE A 292 -5.77 24.17 4.98
C ILE A 292 -4.46 24.94 4.76
N GLY A 293 -3.74 25.27 5.85
CA GLY A 293 -2.72 26.31 5.79
C GLY A 293 -3.32 27.61 5.28
N ASP A 294 -2.72 28.16 4.22
CA ASP A 294 -3.21 29.37 3.55
C ASP A 294 -4.10 29.08 2.33
N THR A 295 -4.33 27.81 1.99
CA THR A 295 -5.12 27.42 0.81
C THR A 295 -6.60 27.33 1.16
N PRO A 296 -7.50 28.04 0.44
CA PRO A 296 -8.93 27.95 0.64
C PRO A 296 -9.46 26.60 0.15
N ILE A 297 -10.45 26.07 0.88
CA ILE A 297 -11.19 24.87 0.53
C ILE A 297 -12.58 25.29 0.07
N ASP A 298 -13.03 24.77 -1.08
CA ASP A 298 -14.39 25.05 -1.56
C ASP A 298 -15.44 24.11 -0.95
N ASN A 299 -16.72 24.33 -1.32
CA ASN A 299 -17.85 23.60 -0.76
C ASN A 299 -17.91 22.10 -1.11
N GLN A 300 -17.07 21.65 -2.05
CA GLN A 300 -16.90 20.24 -2.41
C GLN A 300 -15.66 19.61 -1.78
N GLY A 301 -14.94 20.34 -0.94
CA GLY A 301 -13.70 19.87 -0.34
C GLY A 301 -12.50 19.88 -1.29
N MET A 302 -12.55 20.73 -2.32
CA MET A 302 -11.46 20.81 -3.28
C MET A 302 -10.60 22.04 -3.03
N VAL A 303 -9.32 21.92 -3.40
CA VAL A 303 -8.36 23.02 -3.44
C VAL A 303 -7.83 23.20 -4.85
N LYS A 304 -7.59 24.44 -5.23
CA LYS A 304 -6.98 24.78 -6.51
C LYS A 304 -5.47 24.81 -6.35
N ILE A 305 -4.76 23.92 -7.05
CA ILE A 305 -3.30 23.81 -7.01
C ILE A 305 -2.67 24.74 -8.04
N ASP A 306 -3.21 24.74 -9.26
CA ASP A 306 -2.82 25.65 -10.33
C ASP A 306 -4.03 26.07 -11.17
N LYS A 307 -3.79 26.63 -12.37
CA LYS A 307 -4.85 27.11 -13.26
C LYS A 307 -5.85 26.02 -13.65
N ASP A 308 -5.36 24.80 -13.89
CA ASP A 308 -6.12 23.72 -14.50
C ASP A 308 -6.28 22.49 -13.55
N LEU A 309 -5.60 22.49 -12.40
CA LEU A 309 -5.61 21.37 -11.45
C LEU A 309 -6.34 21.74 -10.17
N ARG A 310 -7.44 21.03 -9.90
CA ARG A 310 -8.26 21.09 -8.71
C ARG A 310 -8.37 19.67 -8.12
N VAL A 311 -7.96 19.48 -6.87
CA VAL A 311 -7.91 18.18 -6.21
C VAL A 311 -8.54 18.23 -4.83
N ASN A 312 -8.88 17.08 -4.25
CA ASN A 312 -9.35 17.00 -2.87
C ASN A 312 -8.32 17.63 -1.91
N PHE A 313 -8.80 18.39 -0.94
CA PHE A 313 -7.95 19.13 0.01
C PHE A 313 -7.02 18.23 0.84
N SER A 314 -7.36 16.93 1.00
CA SER A 314 -6.51 15.95 1.68
C SER A 314 -5.13 15.80 1.02
N TYR A 315 -5.00 16.16 -0.25
CA TYR A 315 -3.70 16.27 -0.92
C TYR A 315 -2.73 17.21 -0.19
N MET A 316 -3.25 18.29 0.40
CA MET A 316 -2.42 19.27 1.12
C MET A 316 -1.96 18.76 2.49
N ILE A 317 -2.61 17.73 3.06
CA ILE A 317 -2.25 17.19 4.38
C ILE A 317 -0.79 16.73 4.38
N GLN A 318 -0.40 15.91 3.40
CA GLN A 318 0.99 15.40 3.30
C GLN A 318 2.04 16.48 3.04
N LYS A 319 1.63 17.67 2.54
CA LYS A 319 2.52 18.81 2.28
C LYS A 319 2.66 19.73 3.51
N LEU A 320 1.62 19.86 4.29
CA LEU A 320 1.51 20.85 5.36
C LEU A 320 1.60 20.26 6.76
N ALA A 321 1.32 18.95 6.92
CA ALA A 321 1.46 18.30 8.21
C ALA A 321 2.93 18.31 8.65
N LYS A 322 3.18 18.85 9.85
CA LYS A 322 4.50 18.91 10.45
C LYS A 322 4.41 18.49 11.91
N ASP A 323 5.31 17.61 12.32
CA ASP A 323 5.37 17.11 13.71
C ASP A 323 4.01 16.57 14.20
N GLY A 324 3.25 15.88 13.32
CA GLY A 324 1.93 15.32 13.62
C GLY A 324 0.81 16.35 13.77
N LYS A 325 1.01 17.59 13.32
CA LYS A 325 0.03 18.69 13.38
C LYS A 325 -0.23 19.26 12.00
N LEU A 326 -1.48 19.64 11.76
CA LEU A 326 -1.95 20.24 10.53
C LEU A 326 -2.60 21.59 10.82
N PRO A 327 -2.08 22.71 10.24
CA PRO A 327 -2.69 24.02 10.42
C PRO A 327 -3.98 24.15 9.61
N LEU A 328 -5.08 24.44 10.28
CA LEU A 328 -6.40 24.65 9.68
C LEU A 328 -6.99 26.00 10.10
N THR A 329 -7.83 26.57 9.25
CA THR A 329 -8.75 27.63 9.65
C THR A 329 -10.16 27.08 9.57
N VAL A 330 -10.86 27.12 10.69
CA VAL A 330 -12.26 26.71 10.81
C VAL A 330 -13.15 27.92 11.07
N VAL A 331 -14.39 27.86 10.61
CA VAL A 331 -15.44 28.81 11.00
C VAL A 331 -16.31 28.12 12.03
N ARG A 332 -16.30 28.63 13.27
CA ARG A 332 -17.08 28.13 14.41
C ARG A 332 -18.02 29.21 14.88
N ALA A 333 -19.34 28.94 14.90
CA ALA A 333 -20.37 29.89 15.23
C ALA A 333 -20.23 31.22 14.45
N GLY A 334 -19.91 31.14 13.16
CA GLY A 334 -19.74 32.29 12.26
C GLY A 334 -18.42 33.05 12.40
N LYS A 335 -17.49 32.61 13.25
CA LYS A 335 -16.20 33.28 13.48
C LYS A 335 -15.02 32.40 13.00
N PRO A 336 -14.04 32.97 12.27
CA PRO A 336 -12.86 32.22 11.87
C PRO A 336 -11.94 31.98 13.09
N LEU A 337 -11.41 30.75 13.18
CA LEU A 337 -10.50 30.31 14.23
C LEU A 337 -9.37 29.50 13.59
N LYS A 338 -8.12 29.82 13.90
CA LYS A 338 -6.95 29.01 13.53
C LYS A 338 -6.75 27.90 14.56
N ILE A 339 -6.54 26.69 14.11
CA ILE A 339 -6.31 25.52 14.95
C ILE A 339 -5.15 24.68 14.39
N GLU A 340 -4.52 23.91 15.27
CA GLU A 340 -3.56 22.87 14.93
C GLU A 340 -4.23 21.52 15.18
N LEU A 341 -4.60 20.81 14.10
CA LEU A 341 -5.25 19.51 14.19
C LEU A 341 -4.19 18.41 14.32
N PRO A 342 -4.26 17.52 15.34
CA PRO A 342 -3.44 16.33 15.37
C PRO A 342 -3.78 15.42 14.18
N VAL A 343 -2.77 14.97 13.43
CA VAL A 343 -2.92 14.04 12.31
C VAL A 343 -1.92 12.90 12.44
N SER A 344 -2.31 11.71 11.98
CA SER A 344 -1.50 10.51 12.04
C SER A 344 -1.54 9.75 10.73
N ALA A 345 -0.43 9.12 10.39
CA ALA A 345 -0.36 8.13 9.31
C ALA A 345 -0.91 6.76 9.75
N VAL A 346 -0.97 6.50 11.05
CA VAL A 346 -1.44 5.24 11.63
C VAL A 346 -2.89 5.43 12.09
N TYR A 347 -3.78 4.63 11.52
CA TYR A 347 -5.17 4.53 11.95
C TYR A 347 -5.49 3.07 12.24
N PRO A 348 -5.28 2.62 13.49
CA PRO A 348 -5.52 1.24 13.86
C PRO A 348 -7.02 0.93 13.80
N THR A 349 -7.35 -0.25 13.30
CA THR A 349 -8.71 -0.79 13.27
C THR A 349 -8.73 -2.18 13.89
N LEU A 350 -9.90 -2.61 14.41
CA LEU A 350 -10.06 -3.94 15.02
C LEU A 350 -9.72 -5.08 14.05
N VAL A 351 -9.86 -4.84 12.74
CA VAL A 351 -9.39 -5.75 11.68
C VAL A 351 -8.28 -5.07 10.91
N ALA A 352 -7.04 -5.42 11.24
CA ALA A 352 -5.85 -4.81 10.64
C ALA A 352 -5.46 -5.48 9.32
N ASP A 353 -4.77 -4.75 8.46
CA ASP A 353 -4.08 -5.30 7.30
C ASP A 353 -2.74 -5.92 7.72
N LEU A 354 -2.33 -7.04 7.09
CA LEU A 354 -1.08 -7.71 7.40
C LEU A 354 0.17 -6.95 6.91
N GLN A 355 0.02 -6.01 5.98
CA GLN A 355 1.12 -5.17 5.46
C GLN A 355 2.36 -5.97 5.00
N GLY A 356 2.16 -7.21 4.50
CA GLY A 356 3.25 -8.10 4.10
C GLY A 356 3.68 -9.11 5.17
N GLU A 357 3.19 -8.97 6.39
CA GLU A 357 3.43 -9.93 7.47
C GLU A 357 2.54 -11.18 7.34
N TYR A 358 2.86 -12.21 8.12
CA TYR A 358 2.02 -13.42 8.21
C TYR A 358 1.15 -13.35 9.47
N PRO A 359 -0.07 -13.96 9.45
CA PRO A 359 -0.99 -13.87 10.58
C PRO A 359 -0.45 -14.58 11.82
N SER A 360 -0.62 -13.94 12.98
CA SER A 360 -0.41 -14.58 14.27
C SER A 360 -1.52 -15.59 14.55
N TYR A 361 -1.17 -16.72 15.15
CA TYR A 361 -2.11 -17.79 15.48
C TYR A 361 -1.73 -18.54 16.75
N PHE A 362 -2.72 -19.24 17.31
CA PHE A 362 -2.53 -20.17 18.42
C PHE A 362 -3.50 -21.34 18.31
N VAL A 363 -2.98 -22.56 18.48
CA VAL A 363 -3.76 -23.81 18.47
C VAL A 363 -3.98 -24.27 19.90
N TYR A 364 -5.23 -24.58 20.25
CA TYR A 364 -5.58 -25.16 21.52
C TYR A 364 -6.60 -26.27 21.33
N GLY A 365 -6.16 -27.52 21.48
CA GLY A 365 -6.93 -28.69 21.06
C GLY A 365 -7.35 -28.61 19.59
N PRO A 366 -8.65 -28.83 19.27
CA PRO A 366 -9.13 -28.79 17.89
C PRO A 366 -9.33 -27.37 17.33
N LEU A 367 -9.10 -26.31 18.12
CA LEU A 367 -9.35 -24.92 17.76
C LEU A 367 -8.09 -24.22 17.28
N VAL A 368 -8.23 -23.42 16.24
CA VAL A 368 -7.20 -22.50 15.76
C VAL A 368 -7.67 -21.07 15.92
N PHE A 369 -7.05 -20.34 16.81
CA PHE A 369 -7.31 -18.93 17.04
C PHE A 369 -6.34 -18.07 16.24
N SER A 370 -6.84 -16.98 15.64
CA SER A 370 -6.05 -15.98 14.96
C SER A 370 -6.67 -14.59 15.16
N ARG A 371 -5.88 -13.54 14.98
CA ARG A 371 -6.47 -12.21 14.86
C ARG A 371 -7.23 -12.10 13.52
N ALA A 372 -8.35 -11.41 13.51
CA ALA A 372 -9.04 -11.09 12.28
C ALA A 372 -8.19 -10.11 11.45
N THR A 373 -7.99 -10.42 10.17
CA THR A 373 -7.21 -9.58 9.25
C THR A 373 -8.02 -9.25 8.00
N ARG A 374 -7.62 -8.20 7.29
CA ARG A 374 -8.22 -7.88 5.99
C ARG A 374 -8.07 -9.02 4.99
N GLN A 375 -6.94 -9.72 5.02
CA GLN A 375 -6.70 -10.89 4.18
C GLN A 375 -7.66 -12.04 4.49
N PHE A 376 -8.07 -12.19 5.75
CA PHE A 376 -9.14 -13.12 6.13
C PHE A 376 -10.49 -12.67 5.58
N LEU A 377 -10.85 -11.39 5.72
CA LEU A 377 -12.11 -10.85 5.19
C LEU A 377 -12.17 -10.90 3.67
N SER A 378 -11.07 -10.61 2.98
CA SER A 378 -11.03 -10.60 1.51
C SER A 378 -11.32 -11.98 0.90
N ALA A 379 -11.07 -13.07 1.63
CA ALA A 379 -11.48 -14.40 1.20
C ALA A 379 -13.02 -14.55 1.06
N PHE A 380 -13.79 -13.69 1.68
CA PHE A 380 -15.27 -13.69 1.65
C PHE A 380 -15.87 -12.57 0.80
N GLU A 381 -15.09 -11.57 0.36
CA GLU A 381 -15.59 -10.38 -0.34
C GLU A 381 -16.40 -10.72 -1.60
N ASN A 382 -16.04 -11.78 -2.30
CA ASN A 382 -16.76 -12.23 -3.49
C ASN A 382 -18.04 -13.05 -3.18
N ASN A 383 -18.34 -13.29 -1.90
CA ASN A 383 -19.52 -14.04 -1.47
C ASN A 383 -20.55 -13.13 -0.76
N ALA A 384 -21.33 -12.40 -1.57
CA ALA A 384 -22.33 -11.47 -1.05
C ALA A 384 -23.37 -12.14 -0.13
N ASN A 385 -23.66 -13.44 -0.31
CA ASN A 385 -24.57 -14.17 0.56
C ASN A 385 -23.96 -14.39 1.94
N LEU A 386 -22.67 -14.75 2.01
CA LEU A 386 -21.98 -14.91 3.29
C LEU A 386 -21.89 -13.59 4.05
N ILE A 387 -21.58 -12.48 3.38
CA ILE A 387 -21.57 -11.14 4.01
C ILE A 387 -22.95 -10.79 4.57
N ARG A 388 -24.05 -11.09 3.84
CA ARG A 388 -25.42 -10.90 4.36
C ARG A 388 -25.70 -11.75 5.59
N VAL A 389 -25.30 -13.02 5.58
CA VAL A 389 -25.46 -13.93 6.73
C VAL A 389 -24.70 -13.40 7.94
N LEU A 390 -23.42 -13.03 7.77
CA LEU A 390 -22.62 -12.43 8.84
C LEU A 390 -23.25 -11.14 9.39
N GLY A 391 -23.81 -10.30 8.52
CA GLY A 391 -24.56 -9.10 8.92
C GLY A 391 -25.83 -9.43 9.69
N TYR A 392 -26.64 -10.41 9.26
CA TYR A 392 -27.84 -10.89 9.96
C TYR A 392 -27.49 -11.44 11.35
N LEU A 393 -26.42 -12.21 11.46
CA LEU A 393 -25.90 -12.74 12.71
C LEU A 393 -25.21 -11.67 13.58
N LYS A 394 -25.11 -10.43 13.11
CA LYS A 394 -24.43 -9.30 13.77
C LYS A 394 -22.97 -9.63 14.11
N SER A 395 -22.28 -10.33 13.20
CA SER A 395 -20.87 -10.64 13.38
C SER A 395 -20.04 -9.36 13.46
N PRO A 396 -19.15 -9.21 14.45
CA PRO A 396 -18.22 -8.08 14.54
C PRO A 396 -17.31 -7.94 13.33
N LEU A 397 -17.04 -9.02 12.60
CA LEU A 397 -16.28 -8.98 11.35
C LEU A 397 -16.87 -8.06 10.28
N VAL A 398 -18.19 -7.83 10.32
CA VAL A 398 -18.89 -6.95 9.38
C VAL A 398 -19.30 -5.65 10.06
N THR A 399 -19.73 -5.72 11.33
CA THR A 399 -20.33 -4.56 12.01
C THR A 399 -19.30 -3.66 12.70
N ARG A 400 -18.08 -4.16 12.98
CA ARG A 400 -17.07 -3.47 13.77
C ARG A 400 -15.65 -3.53 13.17
N ALA A 401 -15.49 -4.04 11.96
CA ALA A 401 -14.16 -4.24 11.33
C ALA A 401 -13.30 -2.96 11.30
N PHE A 402 -13.96 -1.81 11.12
CA PHE A 402 -13.31 -0.50 10.99
C PHE A 402 -13.36 0.33 12.27
N ASP A 403 -13.93 -0.19 13.37
CA ASP A 403 -13.90 0.51 14.65
C ASP A 403 -12.44 0.66 15.13
N PRO A 404 -12.10 1.78 15.79
CA PRO A 404 -10.81 1.92 16.45
C PRO A 404 -10.71 0.95 17.65
N PRO A 405 -9.50 0.46 17.98
CA PRO A 405 -9.27 -0.30 19.19
C PRO A 405 -9.57 0.53 20.45
N THR A 406 -9.93 -0.17 21.53
CA THR A 406 -10.12 0.40 22.87
C THR A 406 -9.33 -0.43 23.90
N ASP A 407 -9.19 0.07 25.11
CA ASP A 407 -8.53 -0.65 26.22
C ASP A 407 -9.21 -1.99 26.56
N ASP A 408 -10.50 -2.14 26.20
CA ASP A 408 -11.29 -3.34 26.43
C ASP A 408 -11.40 -4.25 25.19
N LEU A 409 -11.05 -3.74 24.00
CA LEU A 409 -11.06 -4.51 22.76
C LEU A 409 -9.98 -3.96 21.81
N GLU A 410 -8.83 -4.60 21.80
CA GLU A 410 -7.66 -4.21 21.01
C GLU A 410 -7.75 -4.72 19.55
N GLU A 411 -8.30 -5.92 19.37
CA GLU A 411 -8.47 -6.59 18.06
C GLU A 411 -9.57 -7.65 18.12
N LEU A 412 -10.12 -8.05 16.98
CA LEU A 412 -11.05 -9.17 16.91
C LEU A 412 -10.26 -10.48 16.81
N VAL A 413 -10.57 -11.41 17.71
CA VAL A 413 -10.00 -12.77 17.70
C VAL A 413 -11.02 -13.72 17.09
N ILE A 414 -10.59 -14.52 16.12
CA ILE A 414 -11.44 -15.45 15.38
C ILE A 414 -10.95 -16.90 15.55
N VAL A 415 -11.87 -17.84 15.36
CA VAL A 415 -11.49 -19.20 14.97
C VAL A 415 -11.28 -19.18 13.46
N SER A 416 -10.03 -19.26 13.01
CA SER A 416 -9.68 -19.08 11.61
C SER A 416 -9.89 -20.31 10.73
N SER A 417 -9.87 -21.51 11.34
CA SER A 417 -9.93 -22.80 10.64
C SER A 417 -11.12 -23.64 11.13
N PRO A 418 -11.68 -24.52 10.32
CA PRO A 418 -12.51 -25.61 10.84
C PRO A 418 -11.82 -26.37 11.96
N PHE A 419 -12.60 -27.01 12.82
CA PHE A 419 -12.02 -27.91 13.82
C PHE A 419 -11.02 -28.87 13.19
N PHE A 420 -9.91 -29.07 13.84
CA PHE A 420 -9.11 -30.26 13.56
C PHE A 420 -9.94 -31.52 13.90
N PRO A 421 -9.92 -32.55 13.02
CA PRO A 421 -10.66 -33.78 13.26
C PRO A 421 -10.18 -34.43 14.56
N HIS A 422 -11.03 -34.43 15.58
CA HIS A 422 -10.76 -35.05 16.88
C HIS A 422 -12.06 -35.28 17.65
N LYS A 423 -12.12 -36.32 18.48
CA LYS A 423 -13.29 -36.67 19.33
C LYS A 423 -13.78 -35.55 20.24
N LEU A 424 -12.92 -34.62 20.62
CA LEU A 424 -13.29 -33.42 21.42
C LEU A 424 -14.25 -32.48 20.70
N ALA A 425 -14.27 -32.49 19.39
CA ALA A 425 -15.14 -31.65 18.57
C ALA A 425 -16.52 -32.30 18.28
N ASN A 426 -16.71 -33.57 18.68
CA ASN A 426 -17.95 -34.29 18.38
C ASN A 426 -19.16 -33.59 19.00
N GLY A 427 -20.20 -33.36 18.20
CA GLY A 427 -21.44 -32.75 18.63
C GLY A 427 -21.47 -31.22 18.56
N TYR A 428 -20.36 -30.59 18.19
CA TYR A 428 -20.31 -29.15 17.93
C TYR A 428 -20.38 -28.81 16.46
N SER A 429 -21.00 -27.69 16.15
CA SER A 429 -20.97 -27.08 14.80
C SER A 429 -19.59 -26.44 14.54
N ASN A 430 -19.19 -26.37 13.27
CA ASN A 430 -17.93 -25.76 12.88
C ASN A 430 -17.90 -24.24 13.21
N PRO A 431 -17.00 -23.76 14.09
CA PRO A 431 -16.94 -22.37 14.52
C PRO A 431 -16.09 -21.48 13.61
N ALA A 432 -15.59 -21.97 12.48
CA ALA A 432 -14.71 -21.18 11.60
C ALA A 432 -15.37 -19.88 11.15
N GLY A 433 -14.65 -18.76 11.29
CA GLY A 433 -15.16 -17.42 11.04
C GLY A 433 -15.92 -16.78 12.20
N SER A 434 -16.10 -17.48 13.32
CA SER A 434 -16.73 -16.91 14.52
C SER A 434 -15.72 -16.08 15.32
N VAL A 435 -16.19 -14.91 15.80
CA VAL A 435 -15.39 -14.01 16.66
C VAL A 435 -15.57 -14.46 18.11
N VAL A 436 -14.47 -14.72 18.79
CA VAL A 436 -14.46 -15.09 20.22
C VAL A 436 -14.81 -13.87 21.06
N SER A 437 -15.81 -13.99 21.92
CA SER A 437 -16.21 -12.95 22.87
C SER A 437 -15.61 -13.13 24.24
N SER A 438 -15.58 -14.38 24.75
CA SER A 438 -15.08 -14.67 26.09
C SER A 438 -14.46 -16.06 26.20
N VAL A 439 -13.59 -16.22 27.19
CA VAL A 439 -13.08 -17.50 27.69
C VAL A 439 -13.40 -17.57 29.17
N ASN A 440 -14.13 -18.60 29.61
CA ASN A 440 -14.61 -18.76 30.98
C ASN A 440 -15.26 -17.48 31.55
N GLY A 441 -16.10 -16.82 30.73
CA GLY A 441 -16.78 -15.57 31.08
C GLY A 441 -15.89 -14.32 31.09
N THR A 442 -14.57 -14.44 30.89
CA THR A 442 -13.66 -13.30 30.80
C THR A 442 -13.63 -12.78 29.34
N PRO A 443 -14.01 -11.50 29.09
CA PRO A 443 -13.98 -10.92 27.75
C PRO A 443 -12.57 -10.97 27.12
N VAL A 444 -12.51 -11.35 25.86
CA VAL A 444 -11.25 -11.41 25.10
C VAL A 444 -10.95 -10.05 24.48
N LYS A 445 -9.78 -9.48 24.80
CA LYS A 445 -9.33 -8.18 24.30
C LYS A 445 -8.49 -8.30 23.01
N SER A 446 -7.65 -9.35 22.94
CA SER A 446 -6.74 -9.61 21.83
C SER A 446 -6.34 -11.09 21.79
N LEU A 447 -5.70 -11.54 20.71
CA LEU A 447 -5.17 -12.91 20.62
C LEU A 447 -4.14 -13.18 21.73
N LYS A 448 -3.29 -12.20 21.99
CA LYS A 448 -2.32 -12.26 23.10
C LYS A 448 -3.03 -12.45 24.45
N HIS A 449 -4.11 -11.72 24.69
CA HIS A 449 -4.91 -11.84 25.91
C HIS A 449 -5.60 -13.22 25.99
N LEU A 450 -6.18 -13.71 24.88
CA LEU A 450 -6.76 -15.06 24.83
C LEU A 450 -5.75 -16.13 25.20
N VAL A 451 -4.55 -16.09 24.62
CA VAL A 451 -3.47 -17.06 24.92
C VAL A 451 -3.07 -17.00 26.40
N ALA A 452 -2.97 -15.80 26.98
CA ALA A 452 -2.67 -15.64 28.40
C ALA A 452 -3.79 -16.22 29.28
N LEU A 453 -5.07 -15.98 28.95
CA LEU A 453 -6.21 -16.57 29.66
C LEU A 453 -6.15 -18.10 29.63
N LEU A 454 -5.92 -18.72 28.46
CA LEU A 454 -5.83 -20.17 28.32
C LEU A 454 -4.66 -20.77 29.12
N ARG A 455 -3.51 -20.08 29.16
CA ARG A 455 -2.33 -20.47 29.91
C ARG A 455 -2.60 -20.49 31.43
N ASP A 456 -3.24 -19.43 31.92
CA ASP A 456 -3.41 -19.18 33.36
C ASP A 456 -4.68 -19.83 33.95
N LEU A 457 -5.52 -20.42 33.09
CA LEU A 457 -6.77 -21.05 33.48
C LEU A 457 -6.54 -22.24 34.45
N LYS A 458 -7.26 -22.22 35.56
CA LYS A 458 -7.21 -23.30 36.60
C LYS A 458 -8.47 -24.13 36.64
N ASP A 459 -9.56 -23.66 36.05
CA ASP A 459 -10.85 -24.34 36.04
C ASP A 459 -10.79 -25.72 35.37
N PRO A 460 -11.61 -26.68 35.79
CA PRO A 460 -11.64 -28.01 35.17
C PRO A 460 -12.17 -28.01 33.74
N PHE A 461 -12.90 -26.98 33.36
CA PHE A 461 -13.44 -26.81 32.01
C PHE A 461 -12.97 -25.51 31.39
N VAL A 462 -12.81 -25.53 30.08
CA VAL A 462 -12.59 -24.37 29.23
C VAL A 462 -13.86 -24.08 28.47
N THR A 463 -14.43 -22.90 28.64
CA THR A 463 -15.61 -22.44 27.86
C THR A 463 -15.17 -21.35 26.88
N VAL A 464 -15.58 -21.46 25.64
CA VAL A 464 -15.34 -20.45 24.59
C VAL A 464 -16.70 -20.00 24.06
N GLU A 465 -16.97 -18.71 24.15
CA GLU A 465 -18.19 -18.09 23.66
C GLU A 465 -17.93 -17.16 22.49
N PHE A 466 -18.94 -16.94 21.65
CA PHE A 466 -18.82 -16.17 20.43
C PHE A 466 -19.74 -14.94 20.42
N ALA A 467 -19.30 -13.88 19.75
CA ALA A 467 -20.02 -12.60 19.71
C ALA A 467 -21.21 -12.59 18.76
N SER A 468 -21.28 -13.50 17.79
CA SER A 468 -22.39 -13.57 16.82
C SER A 468 -23.64 -14.24 17.42
N LYS A 469 -24.83 -13.84 16.96
CA LYS A 469 -26.06 -14.50 17.34
C LYS A 469 -26.08 -15.96 16.89
N GLY A 470 -26.55 -16.85 17.76
CA GLY A 470 -26.72 -18.27 17.45
C GLY A 470 -25.42 -19.08 17.48
N GLY A 471 -24.33 -18.50 17.94
CA GLY A 471 -23.08 -19.23 18.19
C GLY A 471 -23.27 -20.20 19.38
N GLU A 472 -22.78 -21.44 19.22
CA GLU A 472 -22.74 -22.42 20.30
C GLU A 472 -21.63 -22.06 21.28
N ALA A 473 -21.88 -22.23 22.58
CA ALA A 473 -20.79 -22.22 23.56
C ALA A 473 -20.03 -23.54 23.49
N LEU A 474 -18.73 -23.48 23.28
CA LEU A 474 -17.86 -24.66 23.26
C LEU A 474 -17.33 -24.92 24.67
N VAL A 475 -17.50 -26.14 25.17
CA VAL A 475 -17.04 -26.55 26.50
C VAL A 475 -16.14 -27.78 26.39
N PHE A 476 -14.91 -27.67 26.89
CA PHE A 476 -13.94 -28.77 26.87
C PHE A 476 -13.42 -29.04 28.26
N SER A 477 -13.19 -30.32 28.60
CA SER A 477 -12.37 -30.65 29.76
C SER A 477 -10.96 -30.08 29.55
N ARG A 478 -10.48 -29.22 30.47
CA ARG A 478 -9.15 -28.60 30.38
C ARG A 478 -8.04 -29.65 30.30
N THR A 479 -8.12 -30.69 31.11
CA THR A 479 -7.12 -31.77 31.09
C THR A 479 -7.13 -32.50 29.75
N ALA A 480 -8.33 -32.82 29.21
CA ALA A 480 -8.44 -33.56 27.96
C ALA A 480 -7.98 -32.72 26.76
N ILE A 481 -8.34 -31.43 26.68
CA ILE A 481 -7.95 -30.56 25.55
C ILE A 481 -6.44 -30.28 25.58
N THR A 482 -5.85 -30.07 26.76
CA THR A 482 -4.41 -29.85 26.88
C THR A 482 -3.62 -31.10 26.48
N ALA A 483 -4.04 -32.26 26.94
CA ALA A 483 -3.37 -33.53 26.60
C ALA A 483 -3.47 -33.89 25.12
N ALA A 484 -4.58 -33.53 24.45
CA ALA A 484 -4.80 -33.86 23.06
C ALA A 484 -4.09 -32.90 22.08
N THR A 485 -3.60 -31.75 22.55
CA THR A 485 -3.08 -30.69 21.65
C THR A 485 -1.89 -31.17 20.81
N ASP A 486 -0.90 -31.85 21.41
CA ASP A 486 0.29 -32.32 20.69
C ASP A 486 -0.03 -33.40 19.67
N ASP A 487 -0.93 -34.33 19.97
CA ASP A 487 -1.38 -35.36 19.04
C ASP A 487 -2.12 -34.70 17.87
N ILE A 488 -3.00 -33.74 18.13
CA ILE A 488 -3.72 -32.98 17.11
C ILE A 488 -2.77 -32.21 16.18
N LEU A 489 -1.75 -31.55 16.75
CA LEU A 489 -0.73 -30.85 15.96
C LEU A 489 0.01 -31.82 15.03
N THR A 490 0.41 -32.96 15.56
CA THR A 490 1.14 -34.02 14.82
C THR A 490 0.29 -34.59 13.70
N ASP A 491 -0.95 -34.97 13.98
CA ASP A 491 -1.86 -35.59 13.01
C ASP A 491 -2.22 -34.63 11.85
N ASN A 492 -2.20 -33.33 12.10
CA ASN A 492 -2.54 -32.31 11.10
C ASN A 492 -1.31 -31.60 10.49
N GLY A 493 -0.10 -32.08 10.77
CA GLY A 493 1.14 -31.53 10.20
C GLY A 493 1.42 -30.08 10.62
N VAL A 494 0.97 -29.67 11.80
CA VAL A 494 1.21 -28.35 12.36
C VAL A 494 2.49 -28.37 13.18
N ARG A 495 3.52 -27.68 12.70
CA ARG A 495 4.87 -27.74 13.29
C ARG A 495 4.99 -27.08 14.66
N ALA A 496 4.21 -26.05 14.92
CA ALA A 496 4.25 -25.26 16.14
C ALA A 496 2.84 -24.90 16.61
N GLN A 497 2.61 -24.96 17.92
CA GLN A 497 1.31 -24.63 18.53
C GLN A 497 0.86 -23.20 18.27
N GLY A 498 1.79 -22.27 18.03
CA GLY A 498 1.47 -20.88 17.76
C GLY A 498 2.58 -20.18 16.98
N SER A 499 2.28 -19.00 16.49
CA SER A 499 3.28 -18.08 15.95
C SER A 499 4.30 -17.69 17.04
N PRO A 500 5.52 -17.23 16.68
CA PRO A 500 6.57 -16.94 17.67
C PRO A 500 6.14 -15.97 18.77
N ASP A 501 5.35 -14.96 18.44
CA ASP A 501 4.80 -13.97 19.35
C ASP A 501 3.79 -14.60 20.34
N MET A 502 2.95 -15.53 19.90
CA MET A 502 1.99 -16.24 20.76
C MET A 502 2.68 -17.31 21.62
N LEU A 503 3.69 -17.99 21.09
CA LEU A 503 4.50 -18.91 21.87
C LEU A 503 5.25 -18.20 22.99
N ALA A 504 5.74 -16.99 22.77
CA ALA A 504 6.36 -16.18 23.82
C ALA A 504 5.39 -15.87 24.98
N VAL A 505 4.11 -15.61 24.67
CA VAL A 505 3.05 -15.42 25.68
C VAL A 505 2.76 -16.72 26.41
N TRP A 506 2.61 -17.84 25.69
CA TRP A 506 2.31 -19.16 26.27
C TRP A 506 3.39 -19.64 27.22
N GLN A 507 4.66 -19.40 26.89
CA GLN A 507 5.83 -19.81 27.67
C GLN A 507 6.19 -18.83 28.81
N ALA A 508 5.63 -17.62 28.80
CA ALA A 508 5.87 -16.67 29.87
C ALA A 508 5.34 -17.20 31.20
N LYS A 509 6.06 -16.95 32.28
CA LYS A 509 5.56 -17.29 33.63
C LYS A 509 4.27 -16.51 33.88
N ALA A 510 3.27 -17.20 34.47
CA ALA A 510 2.06 -16.53 34.94
C ALA A 510 2.45 -15.32 35.80
N ALA A 511 1.83 -14.17 35.59
CA ALA A 511 1.97 -13.05 36.51
C ALA A 511 1.47 -13.53 37.90
N GLN A 512 2.36 -13.45 38.88
CA GLN A 512 2.03 -13.83 40.26
C GLN A 512 1.03 -12.88 40.88
#